data_48ff56e1c8a291bad2c628233409c1ae
#
_entry.id   48ff56e1c8a291bad2c628233409c1ae
#
_cell.length_a   1.000
_cell.length_b   1.000
_cell.length_c   1.000
_cell.angle_alpha   90.00
_cell.angle_beta   90.00
_cell.angle_gamma   90.00
#
_symmetry.space_group_name_H-M   'P 1'
#
loop_
_entity.id
_entity.type
_entity.pdbx_description
1 polymer ?
#
loop_
_entity_poly.entity_id
_entity_poly.type
_entity_poly.pdbx_seq_one_letter_code
_entity_poly.pdbx_strand_id
1 'polypeptide(L)'
;MNALEAVSEYLTVHTVGVTNGGPTADNGVSLRWSLEVRNPNEFIPLWTAFAKSIDKYDWSGNAYGLQSHMLGNNGNGITHEIWVAFPNQQSALAFLDGMYASSEFAEYIVKANELSVFKRSYMEVSLKMYNPD
;
A
#
# COMPACT_ATOMS: atom_id res chain seq x y z
N MET A 1 -20.88 16.41 5.19
CA MET A 1 -20.44 15.56 4.07
C MET A 1 -21.62 14.85 3.48
N ASN A 2 -21.77 14.88 2.19
CA ASN A 2 -22.87 14.17 1.57
C ASN A 2 -22.50 12.69 1.37
N ALA A 3 -23.52 11.85 1.16
CA ALA A 3 -23.32 10.41 1.05
C ALA A 3 -22.46 10.03 -0.16
N LEU A 4 -22.60 10.75 -1.26
CA LEU A 4 -21.84 10.47 -2.47
C LEU A 4 -20.36 10.71 -2.24
N GLU A 5 -20.02 11.78 -1.56
CA GLU A 5 -18.63 12.08 -1.26
C GLU A 5 -18.02 11.03 -0.35
N ALA A 6 -18.74 10.58 0.67
CA ALA A 6 -18.26 9.53 1.56
C ALA A 6 -18.02 8.23 0.80
N VAL A 7 -18.91 7.84 -0.09
CA VAL A 7 -18.77 6.63 -0.88
C VAL A 7 -17.54 6.71 -1.77
N SER A 8 -17.34 7.86 -2.43
CA SER A 8 -16.22 7.99 -3.35
C SER A 8 -14.87 7.95 -2.65
N GLU A 9 -14.79 8.42 -1.39
CA GLU A 9 -13.54 8.35 -0.65
C GLU A 9 -13.10 6.94 -0.34
N TYR A 10 -14.03 6.02 -0.14
CA TYR A 10 -13.71 4.68 0.32
C TYR A 10 -13.84 3.61 -0.76
N LEU A 11 -14.27 3.98 -1.95
CA LEU A 11 -14.43 3.00 -3.01
C LEU A 11 -13.10 2.76 -3.69
N THR A 12 -12.45 1.69 -3.29
CA THR A 12 -11.20 1.24 -3.88
C THR A 12 -11.37 -0.18 -4.37
N VAL A 13 -10.57 -0.54 -5.36
CA VAL A 13 -10.59 -1.87 -5.94
C VAL A 13 -9.17 -2.39 -6.04
N HIS A 14 -8.98 -3.63 -5.65
CA HIS A 14 -7.75 -4.34 -5.93
C HIS A 14 -7.70 -4.65 -7.40
N THR A 15 -7.19 -3.72 -8.15
CA THR A 15 -7.15 -3.91 -9.59
C THR A 15 -6.01 -4.78 -10.02
N VAL A 16 -4.94 -4.74 -9.28
CA VAL A 16 -3.73 -5.41 -9.66
C VAL A 16 -2.81 -5.56 -8.50
N GLY A 17 -1.82 -6.36 -8.74
CA GLY A 17 -0.78 -6.57 -7.78
C GLY A 17 -0.87 -7.94 -7.17
N VAL A 18 0.06 -8.19 -6.33
CA VAL A 18 0.15 -9.45 -5.61
C VAL A 18 -0.45 -9.22 -4.24
N THR A 19 -1.35 -10.10 -3.88
CA THR A 19 -1.89 -10.10 -2.52
C THR A 19 -1.43 -11.39 -1.86
N ASN A 20 -0.72 -11.24 -0.78
CA ASN A 20 -0.25 -12.38 -0.02
C ASN A 20 -1.11 -12.51 1.23
N GLY A 21 -2.26 -13.14 1.06
CA GLY A 21 -3.21 -13.37 2.15
C GLY A 21 -4.33 -12.36 2.20
N GLY A 22 -4.08 -11.18 2.61
CA GLY A 22 -5.07 -10.13 2.79
C GLY A 22 -5.14 -9.68 4.24
N PRO A 23 -5.81 -8.56 4.50
CA PRO A 23 -5.96 -8.07 5.86
C PRO A 23 -6.78 -9.05 6.69
N THR A 24 -6.24 -9.43 7.83
CA THR A 24 -6.89 -10.33 8.77
C THR A 24 -6.82 -9.75 10.17
N ALA A 25 -7.52 -10.38 11.11
CA ALA A 25 -7.45 -9.98 12.52
C ALA A 25 -6.02 -10.05 13.07
N ASP A 26 -5.19 -10.90 12.48
CA ASP A 26 -3.80 -11.08 12.91
C ASP A 26 -2.86 -10.04 12.30
N ASN A 27 -3.33 -9.24 11.36
CA ASN A 27 -2.56 -8.19 10.69
C ASN A 27 -3.23 -6.84 10.90
N GLY A 28 -3.28 -6.41 12.16
CA GLY A 28 -3.99 -5.20 12.54
C GLY A 28 -3.27 -3.89 12.26
N VAL A 29 -2.03 -3.94 11.77
CA VAL A 29 -1.25 -2.74 11.46
C VAL A 29 -0.95 -2.74 9.97
N SER A 30 -1.22 -1.63 9.29
CA SER A 30 -0.84 -1.51 7.89
C SER A 30 -0.10 -0.21 7.64
N LEU A 31 0.87 -0.28 6.77
CA LEU A 31 1.54 0.90 6.20
C LEU A 31 0.92 1.17 4.85
N ARG A 32 0.70 2.44 4.54
CA ARG A 32 0.04 2.84 3.31
C ARG A 32 0.77 4.00 2.65
N TRP A 33 0.84 3.94 1.33
CA TRP A 33 1.42 4.98 0.50
C TRP A 33 0.41 5.38 -0.55
N SER A 34 0.01 6.63 -0.54
CA SER A 34 -0.93 7.18 -1.52
C SER A 34 -0.16 7.85 -2.64
N LEU A 35 -0.52 7.52 -3.86
CA LEU A 35 0.22 7.92 -5.05
C LEU A 35 -0.70 8.47 -6.13
N GLU A 36 -0.17 9.39 -6.92
CA GLU A 36 -0.73 9.71 -8.22
C GLU A 36 0.06 8.94 -9.27
N VAL A 37 -0.53 7.92 -9.86
CA VAL A 37 0.14 7.10 -10.86
C VAL A 37 -0.23 7.63 -12.24
N ARG A 38 0.77 8.06 -12.99
CA ARG A 38 0.56 8.69 -14.29
C ARG A 38 0.50 7.69 -15.43
N ASN A 39 1.20 6.57 -15.28
CA ASN A 39 1.20 5.51 -16.27
C ASN A 39 1.03 4.16 -15.59
N PRO A 40 -0.23 3.76 -15.31
CA PRO A 40 -0.48 2.49 -14.62
C PRO A 40 0.06 1.28 -15.38
N ASN A 41 0.04 1.31 -16.69
CA ASN A 41 0.49 0.18 -17.50
C ASN A 41 1.98 -0.13 -17.29
N GLU A 42 2.78 0.86 -16.94
CA GLU A 42 4.17 0.66 -16.63
C GLU A 42 4.42 0.54 -15.13
N PHE A 43 3.67 1.30 -14.33
CA PHE A 43 3.87 1.30 -12.88
C PHE A 43 3.51 -0.03 -12.24
N ILE A 44 2.39 -0.62 -12.65
CA ILE A 44 1.88 -1.85 -12.02
C ILE A 44 2.87 -3.01 -12.15
N PRO A 45 3.42 -3.31 -13.34
CA PRO A 45 4.43 -4.36 -13.43
C PRO A 45 5.69 -4.03 -12.64
N LEU A 46 6.08 -2.76 -12.60
CA LEU A 46 7.27 -2.33 -11.84
C LEU A 46 7.07 -2.59 -10.35
N TRP A 47 5.95 -2.15 -9.80
CA TRP A 47 5.64 -2.37 -8.39
C TRP A 47 5.51 -3.85 -8.06
N THR A 48 4.86 -4.62 -8.93
CA THR A 48 4.66 -6.06 -8.72
C THR A 48 6.00 -6.78 -8.65
N ALA A 49 6.92 -6.45 -9.55
CA ALA A 49 8.25 -7.05 -9.55
C ALA A 49 9.02 -6.67 -8.27
N PHE A 50 8.93 -5.41 -7.85
CA PHE A 50 9.56 -4.96 -6.62
C PHE A 50 9.00 -5.71 -5.41
N ALA A 51 7.68 -5.79 -5.29
CA ALA A 51 7.03 -6.46 -4.17
C ALA A 51 7.48 -7.92 -4.05
N LYS A 52 7.56 -8.61 -5.19
CA LYS A 52 8.02 -10.00 -5.19
C LYS A 52 9.51 -10.11 -4.84
N SER A 53 10.31 -9.15 -5.25
CA SER A 53 11.76 -9.20 -5.04
C SER A 53 12.12 -9.12 -3.56
N ILE A 54 11.29 -8.50 -2.73
CA ILE A 54 11.57 -8.35 -1.30
C ILE A 54 10.89 -9.40 -0.42
N ASP A 55 10.10 -10.30 -0.99
CA ASP A 55 9.45 -11.37 -0.25
C ASP A 55 10.43 -12.31 0.46
N LYS A 56 11.65 -12.38 -0.04
CA LYS A 56 12.70 -13.25 0.53
C LYS A 56 13.24 -12.77 1.87
N TYR A 57 12.96 -11.53 2.25
CA TYR A 57 13.51 -10.95 3.46
C TYR A 57 12.62 -11.22 4.67
N ASP A 58 13.24 -11.44 5.83
CA ASP A 58 12.51 -11.72 7.07
C ASP A 58 11.63 -10.56 7.50
N TRP A 59 11.98 -9.35 7.11
CA TRP A 59 11.23 -8.16 7.47
C TRP A 59 10.06 -7.87 6.52
N SER A 60 9.86 -8.66 5.48
CA SER A 60 8.79 -8.43 4.53
C SER A 60 7.42 -8.56 5.20
N GLY A 61 6.42 -7.90 4.62
CA GLY A 61 5.07 -7.89 5.18
C GLY A 61 4.34 -9.21 5.00
N ASN A 62 3.37 -9.45 5.85
CA ASN A 62 2.56 -10.67 5.79
C ASN A 62 1.54 -10.64 4.66
N ALA A 63 1.05 -9.45 4.34
CA ALA A 63 0.09 -9.28 3.26
C ALA A 63 0.31 -7.91 2.64
N TYR A 64 0.09 -7.81 1.35
CA TYR A 64 0.28 -6.54 0.66
C TYR A 64 -0.55 -6.47 -0.61
N GLY A 65 -0.76 -5.25 -1.09
CA GLY A 65 -1.50 -5.06 -2.32
C GLY A 65 -1.38 -3.65 -2.87
N LEU A 66 -1.89 -3.50 -4.06
CA LEU A 66 -2.01 -2.22 -4.75
C LEU A 66 -3.46 -2.03 -5.14
N GLN A 67 -4.04 -0.92 -4.72
CA GLN A 67 -5.44 -0.59 -5.00
C GLN A 67 -5.52 0.63 -5.89
N SER A 68 -6.49 0.65 -6.77
CA SER A 68 -6.82 1.87 -7.52
C SER A 68 -8.12 2.45 -6.99
N HIS A 69 -8.22 3.77 -7.04
CA HIS A 69 -9.45 4.46 -6.67
C HIS A 69 -10.36 4.53 -7.88
N MET A 70 -11.55 3.95 -7.78
CA MET A 70 -12.52 3.97 -8.87
C MET A 70 -13.27 5.28 -8.94
N LEU A 71 -13.57 5.85 -7.79
CA LEU A 71 -14.27 7.11 -7.68
C LEU A 71 -13.56 7.98 -6.64
N GLY A 72 -13.78 9.26 -6.75
CA GLY A 72 -13.43 10.14 -5.65
C GLY A 72 -11.97 10.39 -5.49
N ASN A 73 -11.37 10.77 -6.55
CA ASN A 73 -10.04 11.29 -6.41
C ASN A 73 -10.03 12.60 -5.58
N ASN A 74 -11.13 13.00 -5.04
CA ASN A 74 -11.40 14.13 -4.12
C ASN A 74 -10.49 15.36 -4.32
N GLY A 75 -9.98 15.57 -5.51
CA GLY A 75 -9.21 16.77 -5.87
C GLY A 75 -7.74 16.75 -5.47
N ASN A 76 -7.25 15.70 -4.84
CA ASN A 76 -5.84 15.64 -4.41
C ASN A 76 -4.93 14.88 -5.36
N GLY A 77 -5.49 14.31 -6.43
CA GLY A 77 -4.70 13.59 -7.44
C GLY A 77 -4.35 12.16 -7.08
N ILE A 78 -4.75 11.66 -5.92
CA ILE A 78 -4.45 10.29 -5.53
C ILE A 78 -5.27 9.33 -6.38
N THR A 79 -4.58 8.44 -7.10
CA THR A 79 -5.22 7.43 -7.95
C THR A 79 -5.04 6.02 -7.42
N HIS A 80 -3.96 5.78 -6.69
CA HIS A 80 -3.60 4.44 -6.21
C HIS A 80 -3.08 4.50 -4.79
N GLU A 81 -3.21 3.37 -4.11
CA GLU A 81 -2.67 3.22 -2.76
C GLU A 81 -2.00 1.86 -2.65
N ILE A 82 -0.77 1.85 -2.16
CA ILE A 82 -0.05 0.64 -1.80
C ILE A 82 -0.26 0.42 -0.30
N TRP A 83 -0.49 -0.82 0.09
CA TRP A 83 -0.60 -1.18 1.49
C TRP A 83 0.20 -2.44 1.79
N VAL A 84 0.74 -2.49 3.00
CA VAL A 84 1.44 -3.68 3.51
C VAL A 84 0.99 -3.87 4.96
N ALA A 85 0.59 -5.08 5.31
CA ALA A 85 0.01 -5.37 6.61
C ALA A 85 0.94 -6.22 7.48
N PHE A 86 0.88 -5.97 8.79
CA PHE A 86 1.76 -6.56 9.80
C PHE A 86 0.97 -6.94 11.04
N PRO A 87 1.47 -7.91 11.82
CA PRO A 87 0.80 -8.26 13.07
C PRO A 87 0.93 -7.19 14.16
N ASN A 88 1.97 -6.36 14.11
CA ASN A 88 2.21 -5.33 15.13
C ASN A 88 3.06 -4.19 14.57
N GLN A 89 3.18 -3.11 15.35
CA GLN A 89 3.94 -1.94 14.95
C GLN A 89 5.43 -2.21 14.81
N GLN A 90 5.97 -3.07 15.67
CA GLN A 90 7.40 -3.39 15.63
C GLN A 90 7.77 -4.02 14.28
N SER A 91 6.95 -4.94 13.79
CA SER A 91 7.17 -5.56 12.47
C SER A 91 7.08 -4.53 11.36
N ALA A 92 6.13 -3.59 11.47
CA ALA A 92 6.00 -2.53 10.47
C ALA A 92 7.23 -1.64 10.42
N LEU A 93 7.78 -1.27 11.58
CA LEU A 93 8.99 -0.45 11.63
C LEU A 93 10.20 -1.21 11.10
N ALA A 94 10.32 -2.50 11.39
CA ALA A 94 11.38 -3.32 10.83
C ALA A 94 11.32 -3.40 9.31
N PHE A 95 10.10 -3.47 8.78
CA PHE A 95 9.88 -3.43 7.33
C PHE A 95 10.40 -2.12 6.73
N LEU A 96 10.07 -0.98 7.34
CA LEU A 96 10.52 0.32 6.83
C LEU A 96 12.04 0.40 6.79
N ASP A 97 12.70 -0.01 7.87
CA ASP A 97 14.15 0.00 7.93
C ASP A 97 14.76 -0.89 6.85
N GLY A 98 14.24 -2.11 6.70
CA GLY A 98 14.76 -3.06 5.73
C GLY A 98 14.51 -2.61 4.29
N MET A 99 13.30 -2.19 4.01
CA MET A 99 12.92 -1.79 2.66
C MET A 99 13.74 -0.59 2.17
N TYR A 100 13.80 0.46 2.96
CA TYR A 100 14.50 1.67 2.54
C TYR A 100 16.02 1.47 2.43
N ALA A 101 16.57 0.47 3.11
CA ALA A 101 17.99 0.14 3.01
C ALA A 101 18.30 -0.85 1.89
N SER A 102 17.29 -1.43 1.25
CA SER A 102 17.49 -2.50 0.29
C SER A 102 17.92 -1.96 -1.09
N SER A 103 18.72 -2.76 -1.78
CA SER A 103 19.11 -2.44 -3.17
C SER A 103 17.90 -2.52 -4.09
N GLU A 104 16.96 -3.41 -3.79
CA GLU A 104 15.73 -3.54 -4.57
C GLU A 104 14.92 -2.26 -4.56
N PHE A 105 14.81 -1.61 -3.39
CA PHE A 105 14.12 -0.34 -3.31
C PHE A 105 14.85 0.76 -4.06
N ALA A 106 16.18 0.79 -3.95
CA ALA A 106 16.99 1.79 -4.63
C ALA A 106 16.79 1.76 -6.14
N GLU A 107 16.70 0.56 -6.71
CA GLU A 107 16.43 0.40 -8.15
C GLU A 107 14.99 0.78 -8.50
N TYR A 108 14.04 0.33 -7.69
CA TYR A 108 12.62 0.56 -7.92
C TYR A 108 12.28 2.04 -7.89
N ILE A 109 12.78 2.78 -6.90
CA ILE A 109 12.34 4.14 -6.66
C ILE A 109 12.74 5.10 -7.78
N VAL A 110 13.84 4.85 -8.44
CA VAL A 110 14.27 5.69 -9.57
C VAL A 110 13.20 5.70 -10.67
N LYS A 111 12.74 4.51 -11.05
CA LYS A 111 11.74 4.39 -12.10
C LYS A 111 10.35 4.78 -11.59
N ALA A 112 10.03 4.43 -10.36
CA ALA A 112 8.73 4.75 -9.76
C ALA A 112 8.51 6.26 -9.72
N ASN A 113 9.55 7.03 -9.44
CA ASN A 113 9.45 8.50 -9.41
C ASN A 113 9.19 9.11 -10.78
N GLU A 114 9.51 8.40 -11.85
CA GLU A 114 9.17 8.85 -13.20
C GLU A 114 7.70 8.59 -13.54
N LEU A 115 7.11 7.54 -12.96
CA LEU A 115 5.78 7.06 -13.30
C LEU A 115 4.71 7.48 -12.32
N SER A 116 5.10 8.00 -11.16
CA SER A 116 4.15 8.35 -10.10
C SER A 116 4.67 9.52 -9.27
N VAL A 117 3.71 10.16 -8.57
CA VAL A 117 4.02 11.21 -7.60
C VAL A 117 3.58 10.71 -6.24
N PHE A 118 4.50 10.68 -5.29
CA PHE A 118 4.19 10.35 -3.91
C PHE A 118 3.40 11.49 -3.28
N LYS A 119 2.29 11.17 -2.63
CA LYS A 119 1.44 12.16 -1.99
C LYS A 119 1.52 12.10 -0.48
N ARG A 120 1.42 10.91 0.11
CA ARG A 120 1.49 10.76 1.57
C ARG A 120 1.73 9.30 1.93
N SER A 121 2.22 9.10 3.15
CA SER A 121 2.26 7.77 3.75
C SER A 121 1.75 7.87 5.19
N TYR A 122 1.19 6.76 5.68
CA TYR A 122 0.67 6.71 7.04
C TYR A 122 0.57 5.28 7.53
N MET A 123 0.47 5.14 8.84
CA MET A 123 0.25 3.85 9.50
C MET A 123 -1.17 3.82 10.03
N GLU A 124 -1.86 2.72 9.77
CA GLU A 124 -3.22 2.52 10.23
C GLU A 124 -3.23 1.34 11.19
N VAL A 125 -3.88 1.50 12.33
CA VAL A 125 -3.96 0.46 13.35
C VAL A 125 -5.44 0.12 13.57
N SER A 126 -5.78 -1.15 13.39
CA SER A 126 -7.13 -1.64 13.65
C SER A 126 -7.29 -1.92 15.13
N LEU A 127 -8.39 -1.43 15.71
CA LEU A 127 -8.68 -1.64 17.12
C LEU A 127 -9.59 -2.85 17.27
N LYS A 128 -9.05 -3.92 17.82
CA LYS A 128 -9.80 -5.16 17.99
C LYS A 128 -10.97 -5.04 18.98
N MET A 129 -10.97 -4.00 19.79
CA MET A 129 -12.06 -3.79 20.75
C MET A 129 -13.42 -3.58 20.09
N TYR A 130 -13.45 -3.28 18.80
CA TYR A 130 -14.71 -3.16 18.08
C TYR A 130 -15.28 -4.49 17.62
N ASN A 131 -14.57 -5.56 17.86
CA ASN A 131 -15.02 -6.91 17.54
C ASN A 131 -14.95 -7.74 18.81
N PRO A 132 -16.00 -7.70 19.61
CA PRO A 132 -15.96 -8.33 20.93
C PRO A 132 -15.89 -9.86 20.89
N ASP A 133 -16.13 -10.47 19.79
CA ASP A 133 -16.03 -11.92 19.65
C ASP A 133 -14.68 -12.33 19.07
#